data_ac4fd399e29238a453a5ef380e996f20
#
_entry.id   ac4fd399e29238a453a5ef380e996f20
#
_cell.length_a   1.000
_cell.length_b   1.000
_cell.length_c   1.000
_cell.angle_alpha   90.00
_cell.angle_beta   90.00
_cell.angle_gamma   90.00
#
_symmetry.space_group_name_H-M   'P 1'
#
loop_
_entity.id
_entity.type
_entity.pdbx_description
1 polymer ?
#
loop_
_entity_poly.entity_id
_entity_poly.type
_entity_poly.pdbx_seq_one_letter_code
_entity_poly.pdbx_strand_id
1 'polypeptide(L)'
;MRHVLALVLLCAPALLAAETASVTGEVVDSACWIKSGAKGESHRTCAQKCADAGIPLALVEDGTNRLVWLFSVDDMQTPNKELRPHAGRKVTVTGKWAERGGARILLVDKIVPAPR
;
A
#
# COMPACT_ATOMS: atom_id res chain seq x y z
N MET A 1 -52.36 13.93 -33.79
CA MET A 1 -51.37 12.85 -33.59
C MET A 1 -50.15 13.49 -32.92
N ARG A 2 -50.00 13.20 -31.62
CA ARG A 2 -48.88 13.76 -30.84
C ARG A 2 -47.86 12.65 -30.66
N HIS A 3 -46.70 12.78 -31.31
CA HIS A 3 -45.60 11.82 -31.15
C HIS A 3 -44.84 12.16 -29.85
N VAL A 4 -44.97 11.29 -28.87
CA VAL A 4 -44.18 11.34 -27.66
C VAL A 4 -42.85 10.61 -27.94
N LEU A 5 -41.78 11.38 -28.13
CA LEU A 5 -40.44 10.83 -28.23
C LEU A 5 -39.98 10.42 -26.84
N ALA A 6 -39.95 9.12 -26.57
CA ALA A 6 -39.38 8.59 -25.32
C ALA A 6 -37.85 8.60 -25.44
N LEU A 7 -37.22 9.50 -24.68
CA LEU A 7 -35.76 9.57 -24.54
C LEU A 7 -35.30 8.45 -23.60
N VAL A 8 -34.80 7.36 -24.16
CA VAL A 8 -34.21 6.27 -23.39
C VAL A 8 -32.81 6.70 -22.97
N LEU A 9 -32.66 7.07 -21.70
CA LEU A 9 -31.36 7.37 -21.09
C LEU A 9 -30.61 6.05 -20.87
N LEU A 10 -29.67 5.73 -21.75
CA LEU A 10 -28.75 4.60 -21.55
C LEU A 10 -27.78 4.97 -20.41
N CYS A 11 -28.05 4.48 -19.24
CA CYS A 11 -27.10 4.51 -18.12
C CYS A 11 -26.06 3.43 -18.36
N ALA A 12 -24.90 3.79 -18.93
CA ALA A 12 -23.77 2.88 -19.06
C ALA A 12 -23.18 2.61 -17.67
N PRO A 13 -23.00 1.36 -17.25
CA PRO A 13 -22.29 1.08 -16.00
C PRO A 13 -20.84 1.51 -16.18
N ALA A 14 -20.40 2.51 -15.39
CA ALA A 14 -18.98 2.84 -15.28
C ALA A 14 -18.30 1.61 -14.64
N LEU A 15 -17.51 0.87 -15.43
CA LEU A 15 -16.58 -0.11 -14.88
C LEU A 15 -15.58 0.67 -14.02
N LEU A 16 -15.72 0.58 -12.70
CA LEU A 16 -14.69 1.03 -11.76
C LEU A 16 -13.48 0.09 -11.93
N ALA A 17 -12.55 0.46 -12.82
CA ALA A 17 -11.23 -0.12 -12.83
C ALA A 17 -10.55 0.22 -11.49
N ALA A 18 -9.94 -0.78 -10.80
CA ALA A 18 -9.18 -0.55 -9.59
C ALA A 18 -8.09 0.50 -9.87
N GLU A 19 -8.14 1.64 -9.17
CA GLU A 19 -7.21 2.76 -9.40
C GLU A 19 -5.79 2.35 -9.03
N THR A 20 -4.84 2.60 -9.94
CA THR A 20 -3.42 2.56 -9.65
C THR A 20 -3.09 3.69 -8.69
N ALA A 21 -2.49 3.36 -7.57
CA ALA A 21 -2.06 4.30 -6.56
C ALA A 21 -0.53 4.37 -6.47
N SER A 22 -0.02 5.51 -6.08
CA SER A 22 1.39 5.71 -5.74
C SER A 22 1.47 6.25 -4.32
N VAL A 23 2.13 5.51 -3.44
CA VAL A 23 2.25 5.85 -2.02
C VAL A 23 3.72 5.99 -1.67
N THR A 24 4.11 7.13 -1.15
CA THR A 24 5.45 7.38 -0.61
C THR A 24 5.40 7.34 0.90
N GLY A 25 6.35 6.64 1.51
CA GLY A 25 6.42 6.53 2.96
C GLY A 25 7.68 5.81 3.42
N GLU A 26 7.84 5.76 4.72
CA GLU A 26 8.95 5.09 5.37
C GLU A 26 8.64 3.61 5.59
N VAL A 27 9.60 2.75 5.25
CA VAL A 27 9.50 1.31 5.50
C VAL A 27 9.75 1.04 6.98
N VAL A 28 8.75 0.45 7.63
CA VAL A 28 8.78 0.12 9.06
C VAL A 28 8.48 -1.35 9.31
N ASP A 29 8.93 -1.87 10.44
CA ASP A 29 8.36 -3.06 11.07
C ASP A 29 6.96 -2.71 11.56
N SER A 30 5.95 -3.36 11.02
CA SER A 30 4.55 -3.05 11.33
C SER A 30 4.21 -3.24 12.81
N ALA A 31 4.72 -4.30 13.43
CA ALA A 31 4.42 -4.63 14.82
C ALA A 31 5.07 -3.62 15.78
N CYS A 32 6.35 -3.30 15.60
CA CYS A 32 7.05 -2.33 16.43
C CYS A 32 6.48 -0.91 16.24
N TRP A 33 6.14 -0.55 15.01
CA TRP A 33 5.54 0.75 14.76
C TRP A 33 4.15 0.90 15.43
N ILE A 34 3.28 -0.10 15.31
CA ILE A 34 1.96 -0.09 15.96
C ILE A 34 2.11 -0.03 17.48
N LYS A 35 3.04 -0.80 18.04
CA LYS A 35 3.25 -0.88 19.49
C LYS A 35 3.84 0.39 20.09
N SER A 36 4.81 1.01 19.42
CA SER A 36 5.64 2.06 20.01
C SER A 36 6.00 3.24 19.09
N GLY A 37 5.53 3.24 17.85
CA GLY A 37 5.90 4.25 16.87
C GLY A 37 7.35 4.13 16.37
N ALA A 38 7.99 2.98 16.58
CA ALA A 38 9.40 2.77 16.21
C ALA A 38 9.60 2.86 14.69
N LYS A 39 10.51 3.73 14.26
CA LYS A 39 10.84 3.98 12.86
C LYS A 39 12.23 4.62 12.71
N GLY A 40 12.63 4.87 11.47
CA GLY A 40 13.86 5.58 11.15
C GLY A 40 15.08 4.69 11.08
N GLU A 41 16.21 5.32 10.75
CA GLU A 41 17.50 4.65 10.58
C GLU A 41 17.96 3.95 11.87
N SER A 42 17.67 4.52 13.04
CA SER A 42 18.01 3.93 14.35
C SER A 42 17.30 2.60 14.60
N HIS A 43 16.14 2.37 13.98
CA HIS A 43 15.37 1.13 14.11
C HIS A 43 15.63 0.14 12.95
N ARG A 44 16.43 0.51 11.97
CA ARG A 44 16.66 -0.26 10.74
C ARG A 44 17.05 -1.71 10.98
N THR A 45 18.07 -1.95 11.79
CA THR A 45 18.57 -3.30 12.06
C THR A 45 17.52 -4.17 12.75
N CYS A 46 16.74 -3.60 13.66
CA CYS A 46 15.65 -4.31 14.33
C CYS A 46 14.54 -4.67 13.32
N ALA A 47 14.13 -3.72 12.48
CA ALA A 47 13.13 -3.96 11.44
C ALA A 47 13.56 -5.06 10.46
N GLN A 48 14.83 -5.10 10.09
CA GLN A 48 15.37 -6.16 9.22
C GLN A 48 15.31 -7.54 9.87
N LYS A 49 15.68 -7.63 11.16
CA LYS A 49 15.58 -8.90 11.92
C LYS A 49 14.13 -9.36 12.07
N CYS A 50 13.22 -8.45 12.33
CA CYS A 50 11.80 -8.77 12.42
C CYS A 50 11.24 -9.24 11.08
N ALA A 51 11.65 -8.62 9.97
CA ALA A 51 11.28 -9.06 8.62
C ALA A 51 11.79 -10.47 8.31
N ASP A 52 13.02 -10.79 8.71
CA ASP A 52 13.61 -12.12 8.57
C ASP A 52 12.85 -13.18 9.39
N ALA A 53 12.24 -12.79 10.49
CA ALA A 53 11.38 -13.63 11.32
C ALA A 53 9.92 -13.71 10.81
N GLY A 54 9.58 -13.04 9.70
CA GLY A 54 8.25 -13.08 9.08
C GLY A 54 7.31 -11.97 9.51
N ILE A 55 7.76 -10.99 10.30
CA ILE A 55 6.94 -9.81 10.61
C ILE A 55 6.79 -8.96 9.35
N PRO A 56 5.56 -8.60 8.95
CA PRO A 56 5.34 -7.79 7.76
C PRO A 56 6.01 -6.41 7.86
N LEU A 57 6.79 -6.06 6.86
CA LEU A 57 7.17 -4.67 6.62
C LEU A 57 6.00 -3.94 5.96
N ALA A 58 5.82 -2.69 6.34
CA ALA A 58 4.76 -1.83 5.87
C ALA A 58 5.29 -0.42 5.63
N LEU A 59 4.46 0.48 5.08
CA LEU A 59 4.80 1.89 4.95
C LEU A 59 4.07 2.73 5.99
N VAL A 60 4.77 3.68 6.57
CA VAL A 60 4.15 4.84 7.20
C VAL A 60 4.08 5.94 6.16
N GLU A 61 2.88 6.18 5.64
CA GLU A 61 2.61 7.11 4.54
C GLU A 61 2.97 8.54 4.94
N ASP A 62 3.72 9.21 4.07
CA ASP A 62 4.07 10.63 4.24
C ASP A 62 2.80 11.49 4.27
N GLY A 63 2.78 12.49 5.13
CA GLY A 63 1.69 13.46 5.26
C GLY A 63 0.47 12.97 6.08
N THR A 64 0.11 11.69 6.03
CA THR A 64 -1.03 11.13 6.77
C THR A 64 -0.62 10.36 8.02
N ASN A 65 0.61 9.89 8.05
CA ASN A 65 1.15 9.02 9.10
C ASN A 65 0.35 7.72 9.30
N ARG A 66 -0.37 7.29 8.27
CA ARG A 66 -1.13 6.02 8.29
C ARG A 66 -0.24 4.86 7.91
N LEU A 67 -0.48 3.71 8.54
CA LEU A 67 0.16 2.46 8.15
C LEU A 67 -0.51 1.91 6.90
N VAL A 68 0.29 1.62 5.88
CA VAL A 68 -0.15 1.01 4.63
C VAL A 68 0.42 -0.40 4.57
N TRP A 69 -0.47 -1.38 4.62
CA TRP A 69 -0.13 -2.79 4.46
C TRP A 69 0.15 -3.10 2.99
N LEU A 70 1.20 -3.86 2.75
CA LEU A 70 1.68 -4.21 1.40
C LEU A 70 1.62 -5.71 1.19
N PHE A 71 1.09 -6.12 0.03
CA PHE A 71 1.08 -7.51 -0.38
C PHE A 71 1.49 -7.64 -1.84
N SER A 72 2.20 -8.70 -2.16
CA SER A 72 2.52 -9.07 -3.54
C SER A 72 1.25 -9.56 -4.26
N VAL A 73 1.11 -9.21 -5.53
CA VAL A 73 -0.04 -9.65 -6.36
C VAL A 73 0.05 -11.15 -6.65
N ASP A 74 1.26 -11.66 -6.86
CA ASP A 74 1.45 -13.02 -7.38
C ASP A 74 1.19 -14.12 -6.34
N ASP A 75 1.66 -13.94 -5.12
CA ASP A 75 1.62 -14.96 -4.08
C ASP A 75 0.86 -14.53 -2.82
N MET A 76 0.35 -13.29 -2.81
CA MET A 76 -0.37 -12.68 -1.67
C MET A 76 0.45 -12.66 -0.37
N GLN A 77 1.77 -12.72 -0.49
CA GLN A 77 2.69 -12.57 0.65
C GLN A 77 3.13 -11.12 0.84
N THR A 78 3.68 -10.84 1.99
CA THR A 78 4.29 -9.54 2.23
C THR A 78 5.60 -9.42 1.45
N PRO A 79 5.90 -8.30 0.77
CA PRO A 79 7.12 -8.13 -0.02
C PRO A 79 8.33 -7.80 0.89
N ASN A 80 8.51 -8.58 1.96
CA ASN A 80 9.58 -8.36 2.93
C ASN A 80 10.97 -8.41 2.32
N LYS A 81 11.19 -9.31 1.37
CA LYS A 81 12.49 -9.47 0.70
C LYS A 81 12.87 -8.19 -0.05
N GLU A 82 11.93 -7.59 -0.77
CA GLU A 82 12.13 -6.39 -1.55
C GLU A 82 12.22 -5.13 -0.66
N LEU A 83 11.47 -5.10 0.43
CA LEU A 83 11.43 -3.97 1.36
C LEU A 83 12.59 -3.95 2.36
N ARG A 84 13.14 -5.10 2.73
CA ARG A 84 14.19 -5.24 3.73
C ARG A 84 15.39 -4.31 3.53
N PRO A 85 15.93 -4.15 2.31
CA PRO A 85 17.04 -3.21 2.06
C PRO A 85 16.67 -1.75 2.34
N HIS A 86 15.39 -1.43 2.34
CA HIS A 86 14.85 -0.07 2.53
C HIS A 86 14.30 0.18 3.94
N ALA A 87 14.42 -0.78 4.86
CA ALA A 87 13.96 -0.60 6.25
C ALA A 87 14.52 0.69 6.86
N GLY A 88 13.67 1.49 7.48
CA GLY A 88 14.01 2.80 8.04
C GLY A 88 14.24 3.91 7.02
N ARG A 89 13.92 3.66 5.75
CA ARG A 89 14.10 4.61 4.64
C ARG A 89 12.80 4.78 3.86
N LYS A 90 12.71 5.86 3.11
CA LYS A 90 11.55 6.14 2.28
C LYS A 90 11.63 5.42 0.94
N VAL A 91 10.49 4.88 0.54
CA VAL A 91 10.26 4.33 -0.80
C VAL A 91 8.95 4.88 -1.36
N THR A 92 8.81 4.80 -2.69
CA THR A 92 7.54 4.99 -3.36
C THR A 92 7.08 3.63 -3.87
N VAL A 93 5.89 3.23 -3.47
CA VAL A 93 5.25 1.99 -3.90
C VAL A 93 4.08 2.32 -4.80
N THR A 94 4.08 1.74 -6.00
CA THR A 94 2.97 1.80 -6.94
C THR A 94 2.21 0.48 -6.89
N GLY A 95 0.89 0.55 -6.91
CA GLY A 95 0.07 -0.63 -6.82
C GLY A 95 -1.42 -0.33 -6.93
N LYS A 96 -2.24 -1.30 -6.56
CA LYS A 96 -3.69 -1.19 -6.58
C LYS A 96 -4.25 -1.41 -5.19
N TRP A 97 -5.19 -0.56 -4.80
CA TRP A 97 -5.89 -0.73 -3.55
C TRP A 97 -6.86 -1.92 -3.61
N ALA A 98 -6.88 -2.70 -2.55
CA ALA A 98 -7.93 -3.69 -2.28
C ALA A 98 -8.47 -3.44 -0.87
N GLU A 99 -9.80 -3.53 -0.74
CA GLU A 99 -10.49 -3.24 0.52
C GLU A 99 -11.64 -4.21 0.74
N ARG A 100 -11.76 -4.70 1.97
CA ARG A 100 -12.87 -5.54 2.40
C ARG A 100 -13.01 -5.49 3.92
N GLY A 101 -14.26 -5.38 4.40
CA GLY A 101 -14.54 -5.43 5.83
C GLY A 101 -13.81 -4.36 6.66
N GLY A 102 -13.56 -3.19 6.08
CA GLY A 102 -12.81 -2.11 6.71
C GLY A 102 -11.29 -2.26 6.67
N ALA A 103 -10.75 -3.40 6.21
CA ALA A 103 -9.32 -3.58 6.00
C ALA A 103 -8.92 -3.15 4.59
N ARG A 104 -7.81 -2.44 4.48
CA ARG A 104 -7.29 -1.91 3.22
C ARG A 104 -5.82 -2.28 3.06
N ILE A 105 -5.49 -2.80 1.89
CA ILE A 105 -4.11 -3.17 1.52
C ILE A 105 -3.75 -2.56 0.18
N LEU A 106 -2.44 -2.37 -0.07
CA LEU A 106 -1.91 -2.03 -1.37
C LEU A 106 -1.29 -3.29 -1.99
N LEU A 107 -1.84 -3.73 -3.11
CA LEU A 107 -1.30 -4.80 -3.94
C LEU A 107 -0.16 -4.23 -4.78
N VAL A 108 1.07 -4.65 -4.49
CA VAL A 108 2.29 -4.02 -4.98
C VAL A 108 2.61 -4.41 -6.42
N ASP A 109 2.74 -3.42 -7.28
CA ASP A 109 3.28 -3.59 -8.64
C ASP A 109 4.77 -3.24 -8.70
N LYS A 110 5.20 -2.18 -7.98
CA LYS A 110 6.57 -1.66 -8.04
C LYS A 110 6.98 -0.96 -6.76
N ILE A 111 8.23 -1.16 -6.36
CA ILE A 111 8.88 -0.47 -5.25
C ILE A 111 10.12 0.24 -5.78
N VAL A 112 10.26 1.54 -5.51
CA VAL A 112 11.44 2.33 -5.85
C VAL A 112 11.89 3.18 -4.66
N PRO A 113 13.20 3.38 -4.45
CA PRO A 113 13.68 4.33 -3.45
C PRO A 113 13.09 5.71 -3.73
N ALA A 114 12.60 6.39 -2.69
CA ALA A 114 12.18 7.78 -2.80
C ALA A 114 13.41 8.70 -2.82
N PRO A 115 13.35 9.88 -3.48
CA PRO A 115 14.41 10.88 -3.40
C PRO A 115 14.67 11.28 -1.93
N ARG A 116 15.95 11.55 -1.60
CA ARG A 116 16.37 12.08 -0.29
C ARG A 116 16.03 13.56 -0.19
#